data_8560e4407b18df752c7e9f93ae4a7c75
#
_entry.id   8560e4407b18df752c7e9f93ae4a7c75
#
_cell.length_a   1.000
_cell.length_b   1.000
_cell.length_c   1.000
_cell.angle_alpha   90.00
_cell.angle_beta   90.00
_cell.angle_gamma   90.00
#
_symmetry.space_group_name_H-M   'P 1'
#
loop_
_entity.id
_entity.type
_entity.pdbx_description
1 polymer ?
#
loop_
_entity_poly.entity_id
_entity_poly.type
_entity_poly.pdbx_seq_one_letter_code
_entity_poly.pdbx_strand_id
1 'polypeptide(L)'
;MFRASLPGVALYQAEYDLYLDFTYQYGIGAWRTSRMRTRLLAGQFAPACQALLDYRFMTSARKEGPGWEPYQWDAAGRPKRWRYDCSTPGNKVCRGVWTRQQARHAACMEAQ
;
A
#
# COMPACT_ATOMS: atom_id res chain seq x y z
N MET A 1 16.04 9.42 -4.00
CA MET A 1 15.61 8.75 -2.77
C MET A 1 15.02 7.38 -3.01
N PHE A 2 14.07 7.27 -3.92
CA PHE A 2 13.47 5.95 -4.21
C PHE A 2 14.51 4.95 -4.72
N ARG A 3 15.27 5.31 -5.75
CA ARG A 3 16.29 4.43 -6.34
C ARG A 3 17.34 3.99 -5.31
N ALA A 4 17.77 4.89 -4.44
CA ALA A 4 18.74 4.58 -3.40
C ALA A 4 18.19 3.60 -2.35
N SER A 5 16.88 3.45 -2.24
CA SER A 5 16.24 2.52 -1.31
C SER A 5 16.27 1.06 -1.80
N LEU A 6 16.69 0.83 -3.06
CA LEU A 6 16.74 -0.50 -3.70
C LEU A 6 18.14 -0.82 -4.22
N PRO A 7 19.18 -0.83 -3.35
CA PRO A 7 20.54 -1.11 -3.80
C PRO A 7 20.64 -2.51 -4.39
N GLY A 8 21.24 -2.61 -5.58
CA GLY A 8 21.47 -3.89 -6.24
C GLY A 8 20.23 -4.55 -6.84
N VAL A 9 19.09 -3.91 -6.80
CA VAL A 9 17.83 -4.43 -7.35
C VAL A 9 17.63 -3.90 -8.77
N ALA A 10 17.49 -4.81 -9.74
CA ALA A 10 17.15 -4.47 -11.12
C ALA A 10 15.64 -4.66 -11.33
N LEU A 11 14.96 -3.62 -11.78
CA LEU A 11 13.53 -3.64 -12.08
C LEU A 11 13.29 -3.38 -13.56
N TYR A 12 12.25 -4.01 -14.13
CA TYR A 12 11.72 -3.56 -15.40
C TYR A 12 11.15 -2.15 -15.24
N GLN A 13 11.14 -1.39 -16.33
CA GLN A 13 10.66 0.01 -16.28
C GLN A 13 9.23 0.10 -15.73
N ALA A 14 8.35 -0.83 -16.11
CA ALA A 14 6.97 -0.86 -15.62
C ALA A 14 6.91 -1.04 -14.11
N GLU A 15 7.75 -1.93 -13.55
CA GLU A 15 7.85 -2.11 -12.09
C GLU A 15 8.37 -0.86 -11.40
N TYR A 16 9.42 -0.27 -11.95
CA TYR A 16 10.00 0.95 -11.40
C TYR A 16 8.94 2.06 -11.33
N ASP A 17 8.20 2.25 -12.42
CA ASP A 17 7.20 3.31 -12.52
C ASP A 17 6.07 3.14 -11.51
N LEU A 18 5.54 1.91 -11.37
CA LEU A 18 4.41 1.67 -10.46
C LEU A 18 4.82 1.80 -8.98
N TYR A 19 6.02 1.38 -8.61
CA TYR A 19 6.51 1.53 -7.25
C TYR A 19 6.89 2.98 -6.94
N LEU A 20 7.40 3.71 -7.91
CA LEU A 20 7.66 5.14 -7.77
C LEU A 20 6.33 5.89 -7.59
N ASP A 21 5.30 5.53 -8.34
CA ASP A 21 3.97 6.10 -8.22
C ASP A 21 3.36 5.79 -6.84
N PHE A 22 3.53 4.57 -6.34
CA PHE A 22 3.14 4.21 -4.98
C PHE A 22 3.84 5.12 -3.96
N THR A 23 5.14 5.30 -4.12
CA THR A 23 5.95 6.13 -3.23
C THR A 23 5.48 7.58 -3.26
N TYR A 24 5.08 8.06 -4.43
CA TYR A 24 4.55 9.40 -4.59
C TYR A 24 3.23 9.59 -3.83
N GLN A 25 2.36 8.58 -3.86
CA GLN A 25 1.06 8.63 -3.17
C GLN A 25 1.19 8.47 -1.66
N TYR A 26 1.99 7.50 -1.20
CA TYR A 26 2.07 7.12 0.22
C TYR A 26 3.28 7.70 0.96
N GLY A 27 4.26 8.23 0.25
CA GLY A 27 5.48 8.80 0.80
C GLY A 27 6.64 7.82 0.88
N ILE A 28 7.86 8.37 0.95
CA ILE A 28 9.09 7.57 1.01
C ILE A 28 9.20 6.78 2.31
N GLY A 29 8.66 7.29 3.41
CA GLY A 29 8.65 6.57 4.69
C GLY A 29 7.83 5.30 4.62
N ALA A 30 6.63 5.36 4.05
CA ALA A 30 5.78 4.19 3.85
C ALA A 30 6.46 3.18 2.92
N TRP A 31 7.11 3.65 1.86
CA TRP A 31 7.85 2.79 0.95
C TRP A 31 8.99 2.05 1.66
N ARG A 32 9.80 2.75 2.44
CA ARG A 32 10.96 2.17 3.12
C ARG A 32 10.60 1.08 4.13
N THR A 33 9.42 1.14 4.71
CA THR A 33 8.93 0.14 5.66
C THR A 33 7.99 -0.88 5.01
N SER A 34 7.77 -0.79 3.70
CA SER A 34 6.83 -1.63 2.99
C SER A 34 7.34 -3.06 2.78
N ARG A 35 6.40 -4.00 2.69
CA ARG A 35 6.70 -5.38 2.33
C ARG A 35 7.14 -5.49 0.87
N MET A 36 6.69 -4.59 -0.01
CA MET A 36 7.16 -4.58 -1.39
C MET A 36 8.67 -4.41 -1.43
N ARG A 37 9.19 -3.39 -0.76
CA ARG A 37 10.62 -3.13 -0.71
C ARG A 37 11.39 -4.31 -0.12
N THR A 38 10.93 -4.84 1.00
CA THR A 38 11.58 -5.99 1.66
C THR A 38 11.68 -7.19 0.71
N ARG A 39 10.60 -7.49 0.00
CA ARG A 39 10.56 -8.62 -0.93
C ARG A 39 11.41 -8.38 -2.17
N LEU A 40 11.42 -7.15 -2.70
CA LEU A 40 12.31 -6.80 -3.82
C LEU A 40 13.78 -6.95 -3.45
N LEU A 41 14.16 -6.51 -2.26
CA LEU A 41 15.55 -6.68 -1.77
C LEU A 41 15.92 -8.15 -1.60
N ALA A 42 14.95 -9.01 -1.35
CA ALA A 42 15.15 -10.46 -1.25
C ALA A 42 15.04 -11.19 -2.60
N GLY A 43 14.86 -10.46 -3.71
CA GLY A 43 14.71 -11.03 -5.03
C GLY A 43 13.35 -11.69 -5.29
N GLN A 44 12.36 -11.39 -4.46
CA GLN A 44 11.00 -11.95 -4.53
C GLN A 44 10.07 -10.99 -5.26
N PHE A 45 10.17 -10.94 -6.58
CA PHE A 45 9.48 -9.93 -7.39
C PHE A 45 7.96 -10.12 -7.44
N ALA A 46 7.49 -11.35 -7.71
CA ALA A 46 6.05 -11.63 -7.72
C ALA A 46 5.40 -11.48 -6.32
N PRO A 47 6.01 -12.00 -5.23
CA PRO A 47 5.51 -11.72 -3.88
C PRO A 47 5.47 -10.23 -3.53
N ALA A 48 6.41 -9.42 -4.05
CA ALA A 48 6.37 -7.98 -3.88
C ALA A 48 5.10 -7.38 -4.52
N CYS A 49 4.73 -7.83 -5.71
CA CYS A 49 3.48 -7.40 -6.38
C CYS A 49 2.25 -7.71 -5.51
N GLN A 50 2.21 -8.87 -4.88
CA GLN A 50 1.10 -9.26 -4.02
C GLN A 50 0.95 -8.32 -2.81
N ALA A 51 2.06 -7.84 -2.28
CA ALA A 51 2.05 -6.94 -1.12
C ALA A 51 1.36 -5.60 -1.43
N LEU A 52 1.29 -5.17 -2.68
CA LEU A 52 0.57 -3.95 -3.07
C LEU A 52 -0.89 -3.99 -2.64
N LEU A 53 -1.52 -5.16 -2.66
CA LEU A 53 -2.93 -5.33 -2.32
C LEU A 53 -3.21 -5.13 -0.83
N ASP A 54 -2.19 -5.13 0.02
CA ASP A 54 -2.33 -4.86 1.46
C ASP A 54 -2.57 -3.37 1.72
N TYR A 55 -2.26 -2.49 0.78
CA TYR A 55 -2.40 -1.03 0.91
C TYR A 55 -3.76 -0.58 0.37
N ARG A 56 -4.81 -0.99 1.06
CA ARG A 56 -6.20 -0.75 0.66
C ARG A 56 -7.03 -0.05 1.74
N PHE A 57 -6.38 0.55 2.73
CA PHE A 57 -7.08 1.19 3.84
C PHE A 57 -6.97 2.71 3.75
N MET A 58 -8.06 3.38 4.09
CA MET A 58 -8.08 4.80 4.41
C MET A 58 -8.11 4.92 5.93
N THR A 59 -7.33 5.84 6.50
CA THR A 59 -7.20 5.98 7.94
C THR A 59 -7.66 7.35 8.42
N SER A 60 -8.13 7.42 9.68
CA SER A 60 -8.56 8.66 10.31
C SER A 60 -8.31 8.59 11.82
N ALA A 61 -8.23 9.76 12.44
CA ALA A 61 -8.11 9.87 13.89
C ALA A 61 -9.44 9.59 14.61
N ARG A 62 -10.55 9.46 13.86
CA ARG A 62 -11.88 9.22 14.42
C ARG A 62 -12.69 8.31 13.49
N LYS A 63 -13.75 7.72 14.04
CA LYS A 63 -14.70 6.94 13.24
C LYS A 63 -15.52 7.89 12.37
N GLU A 64 -15.29 7.85 11.07
CA GLU A 64 -15.93 8.75 10.11
C GLU A 64 -17.34 8.29 9.70
N GLY A 65 -17.71 7.03 9.97
CA GLY A 65 -19.01 6.50 9.63
C GLY A 65 -19.08 4.99 9.74
N PRO A 66 -20.15 4.37 9.19
CA PRO A 66 -20.30 2.91 9.18
C PRO A 66 -19.14 2.26 8.43
N GLY A 67 -18.73 1.08 8.90
CA GLY A 67 -17.65 0.30 8.27
C GLY A 67 -16.25 0.67 8.71
N TRP A 68 -16.10 1.80 9.38
CA TRP A 68 -14.81 2.16 9.97
C TRP A 68 -14.55 1.32 11.21
N GLU A 69 -13.34 0.78 11.35
CA GLU A 69 -12.93 -0.05 12.47
C GLU A 69 -11.68 0.53 13.15
N PRO A 70 -11.57 0.41 14.48
CA PRO A 70 -10.35 0.82 15.17
C PRO A 70 -9.23 -0.16 14.87
N TYR A 71 -7.99 0.35 14.75
CA TYR A 71 -6.82 -0.49 14.55
C TYR A 71 -5.62 -0.07 15.40
N GLN A 72 -5.72 1.05 16.10
CA GLN A 72 -4.74 1.49 17.10
C GLN A 72 -5.48 2.04 18.31
N TRP A 73 -4.91 1.81 19.50
CA TRP A 73 -5.49 2.23 20.77
C TRP A 73 -4.48 3.03 21.58
N ASP A 74 -4.98 3.94 22.44
CA ASP A 74 -4.16 4.68 23.38
C ASP A 74 -3.85 3.84 24.64
N ALA A 75 -3.08 4.43 25.58
CA ALA A 75 -2.70 3.75 26.82
C ALA A 75 -3.91 3.40 27.70
N ALA A 76 -5.03 4.12 27.55
CA ALA A 76 -6.26 3.87 28.31
C ALA A 76 -7.16 2.82 27.62
N GLY A 77 -6.73 2.23 26.52
CA GLY A 77 -7.50 1.25 25.78
C GLY A 77 -8.60 1.82 24.89
N ARG A 78 -8.59 3.13 24.67
CA ARG A 78 -9.58 3.77 23.78
C ARG A 78 -9.06 3.82 22.35
N PRO A 79 -9.96 3.66 21.35
CA PRO A 79 -9.55 3.76 19.94
C PRO A 79 -8.87 5.10 19.65
N LYS A 80 -7.68 5.04 19.05
CA LYS A 80 -6.87 6.19 18.70
C LYS A 80 -6.87 6.45 17.20
N ARG A 81 -6.87 5.37 16.39
CA ARG A 81 -6.88 5.44 14.93
C ARG A 81 -7.90 4.46 14.39
N TRP A 82 -8.57 4.86 13.35
CA TRP A 82 -9.60 4.10 12.66
C TRP A 82 -9.22 3.90 11.20
N ARG A 83 -9.73 2.85 10.59
CA ARG A 83 -9.49 2.58 9.18
C ARG A 83 -10.76 2.06 8.49
N TYR A 84 -10.79 2.25 7.18
CA TYR A 84 -11.82 1.71 6.31
C TYR A 84 -11.16 0.90 5.22
N ASP A 85 -11.65 -0.33 4.98
CA ASP A 85 -11.15 -1.20 3.91
C ASP A 85 -11.76 -0.76 2.58
N CYS A 86 -10.93 -0.15 1.73
CA CYS A 86 -11.36 0.39 0.45
C CYS A 86 -11.73 -0.68 -0.58
N SER A 87 -11.43 -1.96 -0.30
CA SER A 87 -11.85 -3.08 -1.13
C SER A 87 -13.29 -3.52 -0.86
N THR A 88 -13.96 -2.93 0.13
CA THR A 88 -15.36 -3.25 0.46
C THR A 88 -16.24 -3.05 -0.77
N PRO A 89 -16.97 -4.10 -1.23
CA PRO A 89 -17.78 -3.99 -2.42
C PRO A 89 -18.84 -2.90 -2.32
N GLY A 90 -18.97 -2.11 -3.37
CA GLY A 90 -20.03 -1.09 -3.47
C GLY A 90 -19.81 0.14 -2.59
N ASN A 91 -18.64 0.28 -1.91
CA ASN A 91 -18.42 1.44 -1.06
C ASN A 91 -18.24 2.71 -1.88
N LYS A 92 -18.63 3.84 -1.27
CA LYS A 92 -18.46 5.17 -1.85
C LYS A 92 -17.44 6.01 -1.10
N VAL A 93 -16.72 5.39 -0.14
CA VAL A 93 -15.75 6.08 0.72
C VAL A 93 -14.42 6.26 0.03
N CYS A 94 -13.83 5.17 -0.47
CA CYS A 94 -12.48 5.21 -1.02
C CYS A 94 -12.25 4.15 -2.10
N ARG A 95 -13.25 3.91 -2.93
CA ARG A 95 -13.15 2.92 -4.01
C ARG A 95 -11.96 3.19 -4.94
N GLY A 96 -11.61 4.46 -5.19
CA GLY A 96 -10.49 4.83 -6.02
C GLY A 96 -9.14 4.37 -5.50
N VAL A 97 -8.96 4.28 -4.17
CA VAL A 97 -7.75 3.73 -3.56
C VAL A 97 -7.58 2.27 -3.98
N TRP A 98 -8.65 1.47 -3.85
CA TRP A 98 -8.62 0.06 -4.22
C TRP A 98 -8.41 -0.12 -5.73
N THR A 99 -9.09 0.65 -6.55
CA THR A 99 -8.95 0.59 -8.02
C THR A 99 -7.51 0.85 -8.45
N ARG A 100 -6.84 1.84 -7.83
CA ARG A 100 -5.43 2.13 -8.13
C ARG A 100 -4.51 1.00 -7.71
N GLN A 101 -4.75 0.39 -6.56
CA GLN A 101 -3.93 -0.73 -6.09
C GLN A 101 -4.11 -1.97 -6.95
N GLN A 102 -5.33 -2.24 -7.40
CA GLN A 102 -5.57 -3.33 -8.35
C GLN A 102 -4.86 -3.09 -9.69
N ALA A 103 -4.86 -1.85 -10.17
CA ALA A 103 -4.16 -1.50 -11.40
C ALA A 103 -2.64 -1.67 -11.27
N ARG A 104 -2.07 -1.23 -10.14
CA ARG A 104 -0.65 -1.41 -9.86
C ARG A 104 -0.29 -2.89 -9.77
N HIS A 105 -1.10 -3.67 -9.08
CA HIS A 105 -0.89 -5.11 -8.95
C HIS A 105 -0.92 -5.79 -10.32
N ALA A 106 -1.92 -5.48 -11.14
CA ALA A 106 -2.04 -6.07 -12.48
C ALA A 106 -0.82 -5.72 -13.35
N ALA A 107 -0.40 -4.46 -13.37
CA ALA A 107 0.78 -4.02 -14.12
C ALA A 107 2.06 -4.70 -13.60
N CYS A 108 2.16 -4.85 -12.29
CA CYS A 108 3.30 -5.50 -11.63
C CYS A 108 3.39 -6.98 -12.03
N MET A 109 2.28 -7.69 -11.96
CA MET A 109 2.24 -9.11 -12.33
C MET A 109 2.48 -9.33 -13.81
N GLU A 110 2.01 -8.43 -14.65
CA GLU A 110 2.24 -8.49 -16.10
C GLU A 110 3.73 -8.33 -16.43
N ALA A 111 4.46 -7.57 -15.65
CA ALA A 111 5.90 -7.36 -15.84
C ALA A 111 6.75 -8.57 -15.42
N GLN A 112 6.15 -9.54 -14.72
CA GLN A 112 6.85 -10.76 -14.34
C GLN A 112 6.84 -11.77 -15.50
#